data_bc0266f62df56f08f7dde9e56a2a8d14
#
_entry.id   bc0266f62df56f08f7dde9e56a2a8d14
#
_cell.length_a   1.000
_cell.length_b   1.000
_cell.length_c   1.000
_cell.angle_alpha   90.00
_cell.angle_beta   90.00
_cell.angle_gamma   90.00
#
_symmetry.space_group_name_H-M   'P 1'
#
loop_
_entity.id
_entity.type
_entity.pdbx_description
1 polymer ?
#
loop_
_entity_poly.entity_id
_entity_poly.type
_entity_poly.pdbx_seq_one_letter_code
_entity_poly.pdbx_strand_id
1 'polypeptide(L)'
;MNIRRALKDIGFDTVDSKFYSLIDLWDAWYKGNVEDFHSYTVWNGIEELECHRYSVGMGKKVCEDWANLLMNERVNITLEGKQEQEFIDTVFADNNWEVKANESQERKAAVGTVAYVPVMEGMGINPDTAEIIDSGRIRINYVSAGN
;
A
#
# COMPACT_ATOMS: atom_id res chain seq x y z
N MET A 1 -15.37 -20.83 -0.61
CA MET A 1 -16.22 -19.90 -1.43
C MET A 1 -15.25 -19.05 -2.24
N ASN A 2 -15.37 -19.01 -3.56
CA ASN A 2 -14.44 -18.24 -4.40
C ASN A 2 -14.93 -16.79 -4.50
N ILE A 3 -14.28 -15.86 -3.78
CA ILE A 3 -14.65 -14.44 -3.71
C ILE A 3 -14.74 -13.80 -5.11
N ARG A 4 -13.84 -14.16 -6.03
CA ARG A 4 -13.87 -13.65 -7.41
C ARG A 4 -15.16 -14.00 -8.14
N ARG A 5 -15.66 -15.23 -7.95
CA ARG A 5 -16.92 -15.68 -8.55
C ARG A 5 -18.10 -14.91 -7.97
N ALA A 6 -18.12 -14.74 -6.65
CA ALA A 6 -19.16 -13.96 -5.98
C ALA A 6 -19.17 -12.49 -6.43
N LEU A 7 -18.00 -11.86 -6.58
CA LEU A 7 -17.89 -10.49 -7.10
C LEU A 7 -18.38 -10.38 -8.54
N LYS A 8 -18.05 -11.34 -9.39
CA LYS A 8 -18.52 -11.37 -10.77
C LYS A 8 -20.02 -11.56 -10.88
N ASP A 9 -20.61 -12.40 -10.00
CA ASP A 9 -22.05 -12.65 -9.94
C ASP A 9 -22.84 -11.40 -9.55
N ILE A 10 -22.25 -10.45 -8.81
CA ILE A 10 -22.84 -9.15 -8.47
C ILE A 10 -22.40 -8.00 -9.40
N GLY A 11 -21.78 -8.33 -10.54
CA GLY A 11 -21.45 -7.37 -11.60
C GLY A 11 -20.13 -6.62 -11.45
N PHE A 12 -19.22 -7.04 -10.54
CA PHE A 12 -17.88 -6.48 -10.45
C PHE A 12 -16.89 -7.28 -11.30
N ASP A 13 -16.19 -6.58 -12.18
CA ASP A 13 -15.05 -7.16 -12.88
C ASP A 13 -13.85 -7.30 -11.94
N THR A 14 -13.18 -8.45 -12.03
CA THR A 14 -11.97 -8.71 -11.27
C THR A 14 -10.76 -8.75 -12.19
N VAL A 15 -9.63 -8.23 -11.70
CA VAL A 15 -8.36 -8.25 -12.42
C VAL A 15 -7.90 -9.70 -12.70
N ASP A 16 -7.23 -9.93 -13.83
CA ASP A 16 -6.70 -11.25 -14.22
C ASP A 16 -5.74 -11.78 -13.13
N SER A 17 -5.76 -13.10 -12.94
CA SER A 17 -4.86 -13.79 -12.00
C SER A 17 -3.38 -13.57 -12.31
N LYS A 18 -3.02 -13.41 -13.59
CA LYS A 18 -1.66 -13.09 -14.01
C LYS A 18 -1.14 -11.77 -13.44
N PHE A 19 -2.02 -10.80 -13.23
CA PHE A 19 -1.63 -9.53 -12.62
C PHE A 19 -1.19 -9.69 -11.17
N TYR A 20 -1.85 -10.56 -10.41
CA TYR A 20 -1.44 -10.85 -9.02
C TYR A 20 -0.07 -11.52 -8.95
N SER A 21 0.23 -12.44 -9.89
CA SER A 21 1.57 -13.04 -9.96
C SER A 21 2.67 -12.01 -10.28
N LEU A 22 2.35 -10.98 -11.06
CA LEU A 22 3.27 -9.86 -11.28
C LEU A 22 3.47 -9.01 -10.04
N ILE A 23 2.41 -8.75 -9.27
CA ILE A 23 2.50 -8.03 -7.99
C ILE A 23 3.40 -8.79 -7.02
N ASP A 24 3.22 -10.10 -6.90
CA ASP A 24 4.05 -10.96 -6.03
C ASP A 24 5.52 -10.90 -6.46
N LEU A 25 5.79 -10.94 -7.77
CA LEU A 25 7.12 -10.80 -8.33
C LEU A 25 7.73 -9.42 -8.05
N TRP A 26 6.98 -8.34 -8.21
CA TRP A 26 7.45 -6.98 -7.92
C TRP A 26 7.73 -6.79 -6.42
N ASP A 27 6.88 -7.32 -5.55
CA ASP A 27 7.12 -7.29 -4.10
C ASP A 27 8.37 -8.11 -3.71
N ALA A 28 8.61 -9.26 -4.37
CA ALA A 28 9.82 -10.04 -4.20
C ALA A 28 11.08 -9.26 -4.63
N TRP A 29 11.04 -8.54 -5.76
CA TRP A 29 12.12 -7.65 -6.19
C TRP A 29 12.34 -6.48 -5.23
N TYR A 30 11.25 -5.85 -4.75
CA TYR A 30 11.33 -4.80 -3.75
C TYR A 30 11.99 -5.28 -2.45
N LYS A 31 11.64 -6.46 -1.99
CA LYS A 31 12.24 -7.12 -0.81
C LYS A 31 13.65 -7.65 -1.07
N GLY A 32 14.08 -7.73 -2.33
CA GLY A 32 15.36 -8.32 -2.71
C GLY A 32 15.41 -9.84 -2.52
N ASN A 33 14.28 -10.53 -2.60
CA ASN A 33 14.14 -11.95 -2.39
C ASN A 33 13.45 -12.64 -3.59
N VAL A 34 14.12 -12.66 -4.73
CA VAL A 34 13.67 -13.38 -5.93
C VAL A 34 14.48 -14.68 -6.01
N GLU A 35 13.87 -15.80 -5.62
CA GLU A 35 14.54 -17.08 -5.45
C GLU A 35 15.22 -17.55 -6.73
N ASP A 36 14.50 -17.59 -7.84
CA ASP A 36 15.02 -18.02 -9.16
C ASP A 36 16.19 -17.15 -9.68
N PHE A 37 16.29 -15.92 -9.21
CA PHE A 37 17.41 -15.04 -9.57
C PHE A 37 18.57 -15.13 -8.59
N HIS A 38 18.30 -15.26 -7.30
CA HIS A 38 19.33 -15.23 -6.27
C HIS A 38 19.99 -16.58 -6.05
N SER A 39 19.28 -17.68 -6.30
CA SER A 39 19.81 -19.05 -6.18
C SER A 39 19.96 -19.66 -7.57
N TYR A 40 21.13 -20.20 -7.86
CA TYR A 40 21.41 -20.85 -9.14
C TYR A 40 22.51 -21.91 -8.96
N THR A 41 22.55 -22.88 -9.86
CA THR A 41 23.57 -23.93 -9.86
C THR A 41 24.58 -23.70 -10.98
N VAL A 42 25.83 -24.03 -10.72
CA VAL A 42 26.92 -23.98 -11.69
C VAL A 42 27.65 -25.32 -11.68
N TRP A 43 27.81 -25.93 -12.86
CA TRP A 43 28.64 -27.12 -13.03
C TRP A 43 30.13 -26.74 -13.00
N ASN A 44 30.90 -27.29 -12.06
CA ASN A 44 32.33 -27.01 -11.92
C ASN A 44 33.25 -28.00 -12.67
N GLY A 45 32.67 -28.94 -13.43
CA GLY A 45 33.37 -29.99 -14.14
C GLY A 45 33.37 -31.34 -13.40
N ILE A 46 32.94 -31.38 -12.12
CA ILE A 46 32.87 -32.54 -11.27
C ILE A 46 31.47 -32.71 -10.68
N GLU A 47 30.90 -31.62 -10.16
CA GLU A 47 29.61 -31.58 -9.49
C GLU A 47 28.88 -30.25 -9.71
N GLU A 48 27.57 -30.24 -9.44
CA GLU A 48 26.78 -28.99 -9.41
C GLU A 48 26.99 -28.28 -8.09
N LEU A 49 27.42 -27.01 -8.14
CA LEU A 49 27.57 -26.14 -7.00
C LEU A 49 26.38 -25.18 -6.90
N GLU A 50 25.77 -25.13 -5.73
CA GLU A 50 24.79 -24.11 -5.43
C GLU A 50 25.48 -22.77 -5.18
N CYS A 51 25.07 -21.77 -5.93
CA CYS A 51 25.59 -20.40 -5.86
C CYS A 51 24.47 -19.44 -5.43
N HIS A 52 24.85 -18.43 -4.68
CA HIS A 52 23.92 -17.42 -4.20
C HIS A 52 24.36 -16.01 -4.63
N ARG A 53 23.43 -15.25 -5.22
CA ARG A 53 23.62 -13.81 -5.49
C ARG A 53 23.08 -13.02 -4.32
N TYR A 54 23.89 -12.13 -3.77
CA TYR A 54 23.44 -11.23 -2.70
C TYR A 54 22.66 -10.06 -3.28
N SER A 55 21.52 -9.75 -2.66
CA SER A 55 20.75 -8.55 -2.97
C SER A 55 21.38 -7.34 -2.27
N VAL A 56 21.55 -6.26 -3.00
CA VAL A 56 21.98 -4.95 -2.45
C VAL A 56 20.79 -4.02 -2.15
N GLY A 57 19.55 -4.54 -2.24
CA GLY A 57 18.33 -3.81 -1.90
C GLY A 57 18.04 -2.60 -2.82
N MET A 58 18.59 -2.60 -4.05
CA MET A 58 18.41 -1.47 -4.97
C MET A 58 16.95 -1.21 -5.33
N GLY A 59 16.12 -2.25 -5.45
CA GLY A 59 14.69 -2.08 -5.72
C GLY A 59 14.00 -1.25 -4.64
N LYS A 60 14.23 -1.60 -3.38
CA LYS A 60 13.71 -0.85 -2.25
C LYS A 60 14.25 0.58 -2.23
N LYS A 61 15.57 0.74 -2.40
CA LYS A 61 16.22 2.06 -2.38
C LYS A 61 15.66 3.01 -3.45
N VAL A 62 15.44 2.53 -4.66
CA VAL A 62 14.84 3.33 -5.74
C VAL A 62 13.42 3.76 -5.37
N CYS A 63 12.59 2.85 -4.80
CA CYS A 63 11.24 3.19 -4.37
C CYS A 63 11.22 4.23 -3.24
N GLU A 64 12.11 4.09 -2.24
CA GLU A 64 12.30 5.07 -1.16
C GLU A 64 12.72 6.45 -1.70
N ASP A 65 13.74 6.50 -2.57
CA ASP A 65 14.22 7.75 -3.13
C ASP A 65 13.16 8.43 -4.00
N TRP A 66 12.39 7.64 -4.76
CA TRP A 66 11.27 8.16 -5.54
C TRP A 66 10.15 8.72 -4.67
N ALA A 67 9.76 8.01 -3.61
CA ALA A 67 8.75 8.48 -2.65
C ALA A 67 9.22 9.77 -1.97
N ASN A 68 10.47 9.81 -1.52
CA ASN A 68 11.06 10.98 -0.88
C ASN A 68 11.11 12.19 -1.83
N LEU A 69 11.43 11.99 -3.11
CA LEU A 69 11.39 13.05 -4.12
C LEU A 69 9.98 13.63 -4.30
N LEU A 70 8.96 12.78 -4.35
CA LEU A 70 7.58 13.21 -4.54
C LEU A 70 7.00 13.92 -3.31
N MET A 71 7.40 13.51 -2.09
CA MET A 71 6.83 13.98 -0.83
C MET A 71 7.71 15.00 -0.09
N ASN A 72 8.95 15.25 -0.57
CA ASN A 72 9.91 16.11 0.11
C ASN A 72 9.52 17.60 0.10
N GLU A 73 8.85 18.04 -0.95
CA GLU A 73 8.27 19.40 -1.02
C GLU A 73 6.84 19.35 -0.49
N ARG A 74 6.67 19.22 0.82
CA ARG A 74 5.38 19.22 1.53
C ARG A 74 4.17 19.44 0.64
N VAL A 75 3.51 18.39 0.24
CA VAL A 75 2.29 18.46 -0.55
C VAL A 75 1.24 19.18 0.30
N ASN A 76 0.97 20.45 -0.01
CA ASN A 76 -0.06 21.22 0.66
C ASN A 76 -1.40 20.96 -0.01
N ILE A 77 -2.34 20.45 0.76
CA ILE A 77 -3.73 20.27 0.34
C ILE A 77 -4.50 21.44 0.91
N THR A 78 -5.02 22.29 0.03
CA THR A 78 -5.77 23.50 0.41
C THR A 78 -7.21 23.44 -0.08
N LEU A 79 -8.14 23.78 0.80
CA LEU A 79 -9.56 23.91 0.51
C LEU A 79 -9.96 25.39 0.54
N GLU A 80 -11.01 25.76 -0.19
CA GLU A 80 -11.47 27.16 -0.28
C GLU A 80 -12.16 27.63 1.03
N GLY A 81 -12.84 26.72 1.74
CA GLY A 81 -13.52 27.00 2.99
C GLY A 81 -12.59 26.89 4.20
N LYS A 82 -12.63 27.89 5.09
CA LYS A 82 -11.77 27.87 6.29
C LYS A 82 -12.12 26.74 7.25
N GLN A 83 -13.41 26.45 7.44
CA GLN A 83 -13.86 25.36 8.33
C GLN A 83 -13.47 24.00 7.78
N GLU A 84 -13.60 23.80 6.47
CA GLU A 84 -13.21 22.60 5.77
C GLU A 84 -11.70 22.37 5.84
N GLN A 85 -10.91 23.46 5.74
CA GLN A 85 -9.45 23.37 5.92
C GLN A 85 -9.07 22.97 7.33
N GLU A 86 -9.64 23.60 8.35
CA GLU A 86 -9.39 23.24 9.77
C GLU A 86 -9.76 21.78 10.06
N PHE A 87 -10.86 21.30 9.46
CA PHE A 87 -11.29 19.90 9.61
C PHE A 87 -10.29 18.93 8.96
N ILE A 88 -9.87 19.18 7.70
CA ILE A 88 -8.94 18.28 7.03
C ILE A 88 -7.56 18.29 7.69
N ASP A 89 -7.09 19.43 8.16
CA ASP A 89 -5.83 19.56 8.90
C ASP A 89 -5.85 18.72 10.18
N THR A 90 -6.98 18.71 10.91
CA THR A 90 -7.18 17.88 12.09
C THR A 90 -7.13 16.39 11.73
N VAL A 91 -7.84 15.98 10.67
CA VAL A 91 -7.83 14.59 10.20
C VAL A 91 -6.43 14.15 9.79
N PHE A 92 -5.68 15.02 9.11
CA PHE A 92 -4.31 14.70 8.68
C PHE A 92 -3.34 14.60 9.86
N ALA A 93 -3.45 15.49 10.84
CA ALA A 93 -2.65 15.44 12.05
C ALA A 93 -2.92 14.15 12.86
N ASP A 94 -4.19 13.80 13.06
CA ASP A 94 -4.60 12.60 13.79
C ASP A 94 -4.15 11.29 13.14
N ASN A 95 -3.93 11.33 11.83
CA ASN A 95 -3.52 10.17 11.04
C ASN A 95 -2.03 10.11 10.73
N ASN A 96 -1.22 11.08 11.12
CA ASN A 96 0.16 11.23 10.67
C ASN A 96 0.25 11.15 9.13
N TRP A 97 -0.59 11.93 8.45
CA TRP A 97 -0.78 11.85 7.00
C TRP A 97 0.51 11.92 6.20
N GLU A 98 1.44 12.81 6.56
CA GLU A 98 2.71 12.97 5.85
C GLU A 98 3.51 11.67 5.80
N VAL A 99 3.59 10.96 6.92
CA VAL A 99 4.30 9.66 7.01
C VAL A 99 3.58 8.60 6.18
N LYS A 100 2.25 8.47 6.37
CA LYS A 100 1.46 7.48 5.63
C LYS A 100 1.46 7.75 4.12
N ALA A 101 1.44 9.00 3.72
CA ALA A 101 1.51 9.38 2.33
C ALA A 101 2.86 8.97 1.71
N ASN A 102 3.98 9.24 2.38
CA ASN A 102 5.30 8.82 1.93
C ASN A 102 5.42 7.30 1.81
N GLU A 103 5.06 6.56 2.87
CA GLU A 103 5.05 5.09 2.87
C GLU A 103 4.18 4.52 1.75
N SER A 104 3.01 5.11 1.53
CA SER A 104 2.10 4.66 0.47
C SER A 104 2.66 4.92 -0.94
N GLN A 105 3.40 6.04 -1.16
CA GLN A 105 4.07 6.31 -2.43
C GLN A 105 5.23 5.33 -2.66
N GLU A 106 5.99 4.98 -1.63
CA GLU A 106 7.02 3.95 -1.70
C GLU A 106 6.41 2.59 -2.11
N ARG A 107 5.32 2.18 -1.45
CA ARG A 107 4.62 0.94 -1.79
C ARG A 107 3.99 0.99 -3.18
N LYS A 108 3.44 2.14 -3.59
CA LYS A 108 2.91 2.33 -4.94
C LYS A 108 4.01 2.21 -6.00
N ALA A 109 5.20 2.75 -5.76
CA ALA A 109 6.34 2.61 -6.65
C ALA A 109 6.78 1.14 -6.78
N ALA A 110 6.70 0.37 -5.68
CA ALA A 110 7.07 -1.05 -5.64
C ALA A 110 6.07 -1.95 -6.36
N VAL A 111 4.77 -1.82 -6.10
CA VAL A 111 3.73 -2.79 -6.52
C VAL A 111 2.67 -2.19 -7.46
N GLY A 112 2.84 -0.95 -7.89
CA GLY A 112 2.04 -0.28 -8.91
C GLY A 112 0.76 0.38 -8.40
N THR A 113 0.14 -0.07 -7.31
CA THR A 113 -1.10 0.50 -6.80
C THR A 113 -1.24 0.41 -5.28
N VAL A 114 -1.91 1.41 -4.72
CA VAL A 114 -2.30 1.49 -3.30
C VAL A 114 -3.70 2.08 -3.24
N ALA A 115 -4.54 1.56 -2.36
CA ALA A 115 -5.86 2.11 -2.08
C ALA A 115 -5.90 2.75 -0.69
N TYR A 116 -6.44 3.96 -0.59
CA TYR A 116 -6.75 4.57 0.72
C TYR A 116 -8.16 4.21 1.14
N VAL A 117 -8.30 3.81 2.40
CA VAL A 117 -9.57 3.39 2.98
C VAL A 117 -9.85 4.26 4.21
N PRO A 118 -10.63 5.34 4.06
CA PRO A 118 -11.09 6.10 5.22
C PRO A 118 -12.16 5.30 5.96
N VAL A 119 -12.05 5.24 7.29
CA VAL A 119 -13.02 4.60 8.17
C VAL A 119 -13.36 5.53 9.33
N MET A 120 -14.60 5.46 9.80
CA MET A 120 -15.02 6.18 11.01
C MET A 120 -14.80 5.28 12.23
N GLU A 121 -14.01 5.74 13.19
CA GLU A 121 -13.77 5.05 14.45
C GLU A 121 -14.43 5.79 15.63
N GLY A 122 -14.96 5.02 16.58
CA GLY A 122 -15.47 5.55 17.85
C GLY A 122 -16.80 6.31 17.74
N MET A 123 -17.50 6.23 16.61
CA MET A 123 -18.82 6.84 16.47
C MET A 123 -19.82 6.10 17.34
N GLY A 124 -20.38 6.80 18.33
CA GLY A 124 -21.46 6.31 19.17
C GLY A 124 -22.81 6.77 18.63
N ILE A 125 -23.74 5.85 18.44
CA ILE A 125 -25.14 6.14 18.06
C ILE A 125 -26.04 5.58 19.14
N ASN A 126 -26.99 6.40 19.63
CA ASN A 126 -28.03 5.94 20.51
C ASN A 126 -28.98 5.00 19.73
N PRO A 127 -29.11 3.72 20.11
CA PRO A 127 -29.91 2.76 19.36
C PRO A 127 -31.42 3.09 19.37
N ASP A 128 -31.92 3.83 20.37
CA ASP A 128 -33.34 4.14 20.52
C ASP A 128 -33.74 5.44 19.80
N THR A 129 -32.85 6.46 19.78
CA THR A 129 -33.15 7.78 19.19
C THR A 129 -32.45 8.03 17.88
N ALA A 130 -31.50 7.15 17.47
CA ALA A 130 -30.61 7.32 16.34
C ALA A 130 -29.76 8.62 16.40
N GLU A 131 -29.65 9.25 17.58
CA GLU A 131 -28.81 10.43 17.78
C GLU A 131 -27.33 10.04 17.89
N ILE A 132 -26.47 10.87 17.33
CA ILE A 132 -25.03 10.71 17.45
C ILE A 132 -24.60 11.16 18.86
N ILE A 133 -24.11 10.22 19.68
CA ILE A 133 -23.60 10.48 21.02
C ILE A 133 -22.14 10.94 20.94
N ASP A 134 -21.36 10.32 20.02
CA ASP A 134 -19.97 10.66 19.76
C ASP A 134 -19.77 10.74 18.24
N SER A 135 -19.21 11.86 17.78
CA SER A 135 -18.96 12.09 16.37
C SER A 135 -17.87 11.17 15.81
N GLY A 136 -17.11 10.48 16.65
CA GLY A 136 -16.00 9.64 16.23
C GLY A 136 -14.85 10.42 15.59
N ARG A 137 -13.92 9.69 15.04
CA ARG A 137 -12.79 10.25 14.29
C ARG A 137 -12.57 9.50 12.98
N ILE A 138 -12.06 10.21 11.97
CA ILE A 138 -11.72 9.60 10.68
C ILE A 138 -10.32 9.01 10.76
N ARG A 139 -10.22 7.70 10.50
CA ARG A 139 -8.96 7.00 10.29
C ARG A 139 -8.73 6.77 8.81
N ILE A 140 -7.54 7.13 8.35
CA ILE A 140 -7.11 6.88 6.98
C ILE A 140 -6.12 5.72 7.01
N ASN A 141 -6.52 4.57 6.46
CA ASN A 141 -5.64 3.43 6.25
C ASN A 141 -5.29 3.34 4.78
N TYR A 142 -4.18 2.67 4.47
CA TYR A 142 -3.88 2.31 3.09
C TYR A 142 -3.68 0.80 2.96
N VAL A 143 -4.06 0.26 1.81
CA VAL A 143 -3.92 -1.15 1.46
C VAL A 143 -3.09 -1.24 0.20
N SER A 144 -1.99 -1.98 0.28
CA SER A 144 -1.12 -2.28 -0.86
C SER A 144 -1.69 -3.44 -1.67
N ALA A 145 -1.40 -3.48 -2.96
CA ALA A 145 -1.92 -4.51 -3.86
C ALA A 145 -1.47 -5.95 -3.54
N GLY A 146 -0.46 -6.14 -2.73
CA GLY A 146 0.05 -7.46 -2.32
C GLY A 146 -0.46 -7.97 -0.96
N ASN A 147 -1.45 -7.30 -0.36
CA ASN A 147 -2.03 -7.68 0.94
C ASN A 147 -3.43 -8.24 0.79
#